data_35974214370bf10b9a13b635cc6c4fc1
#
_entry.id   35974214370bf10b9a13b635cc6c4fc1
#
_cell.length_a   1.000
_cell.length_b   1.000
_cell.length_c   1.000
_cell.angle_alpha   90.00
_cell.angle_beta   90.00
_cell.angle_gamma   90.00
#
_symmetry.space_group_name_H-M   'P 1'
#
loop_
_entity.id
_entity.type
_entity.pdbx_description
1 polymer ?
#
loop_
_entity_poly.entity_id
_entity_poly.type
_entity_poly.pdbx_seq_one_letter_code
_entity_poly.pdbx_strand_id
1 'polypeptide(L)' 'MIEKLSAYIAKDILKQPGRAIAADEKLISSGLVDSFSLVDLGLFVEDTFGVRIEDTELNADTFDTLEQLAALIQSRQ' A
#
# COMPACT_ATOMS: atom_id res chain seq x y z
N MET A 1 5.37 6.41 -8.51
CA MET A 1 5.26 5.49 -7.37
C MET A 1 3.82 5.26 -6.91
N ILE A 2 3.06 6.31 -6.67
CA ILE A 2 1.65 6.18 -6.22
C ILE A 2 0.83 5.43 -7.25
N GLU A 3 1.07 5.65 -8.54
CA GLU A 3 0.35 4.98 -9.60
C GLU A 3 0.54 3.46 -9.57
N LYS A 4 1.77 3.00 -9.34
CA LYS A 4 2.04 1.56 -9.25
C LYS A 4 1.41 0.94 -8.01
N LEU A 5 1.44 1.64 -6.89
CA LEU A 5 0.81 1.18 -5.66
C LEU A 5 -0.71 1.10 -5.83
N SER A 6 -1.31 2.14 -6.41
CA SER A 6 -2.74 2.18 -6.68
C SER A 6 -3.16 1.04 -7.60
N ALA A 7 -2.43 0.83 -8.68
CA ALA A 7 -2.73 -0.22 -9.64
C ALA A 7 -2.64 -1.61 -9.01
N TYR A 8 -1.63 -1.85 -8.20
CA TYR A 8 -1.48 -3.14 -7.51
C TYR A 8 -2.63 -3.39 -6.55
N ILE A 9 -2.97 -2.39 -5.73
CA ILE A 9 -4.04 -2.52 -4.75
C ILE A 9 -5.37 -2.78 -5.47
N ALA A 10 -5.67 -2.01 -6.50
CA ALA A 10 -6.93 -2.16 -7.21
C ALA A 10 -7.03 -3.53 -7.89
N LYS A 11 -5.97 -3.96 -8.55
CA LYS A 11 -5.98 -5.20 -9.33
C LYS A 11 -5.84 -6.44 -8.46
N ASP A 12 -4.82 -6.47 -7.61
CA ASP A 12 -4.45 -7.71 -6.91
C ASP A 12 -5.12 -7.86 -5.54
N ILE A 13 -5.41 -6.76 -4.87
CA ILE A 13 -6.05 -6.80 -3.55
C ILE A 13 -7.56 -6.68 -3.68
N LEU A 14 -8.04 -5.65 -4.36
CA LEU A 14 -9.49 -5.40 -4.47
C LEU A 14 -10.14 -6.18 -5.61
N LYS A 15 -9.35 -6.73 -6.52
CA LYS A 15 -9.85 -7.44 -7.71
C LYS A 15 -10.73 -6.53 -8.58
N GLN A 16 -10.42 -5.25 -8.61
CA GLN A 16 -11.14 -4.23 -9.36
C GLN A 16 -10.15 -3.41 -10.19
N PRO A 17 -9.57 -3.98 -11.27
CA PRO A 17 -8.46 -3.35 -11.98
C PRO A 17 -8.78 -1.99 -12.60
N GLY A 18 -10.06 -1.66 -12.77
CA GLY A 18 -10.45 -0.35 -13.29
C GLY A 18 -10.70 0.69 -12.21
N ARG A 19 -10.56 0.32 -10.94
CA ARG A 19 -10.83 1.25 -9.84
C ARG A 19 -9.70 2.24 -9.65
N ALA A 20 -10.05 3.52 -9.55
CA ALA A 20 -9.11 4.57 -9.20
C ALA A 20 -9.09 4.74 -7.68
N ILE A 21 -7.91 4.74 -7.08
CA ILE A 21 -7.74 4.95 -5.64
C ILE A 21 -7.11 6.33 -5.46
N ALA A 22 -7.78 7.20 -4.71
CA ALA A 22 -7.27 8.54 -4.45
C ALA A 22 -6.03 8.46 -3.53
N ALA A 23 -5.09 9.38 -3.73
CA ALA A 23 -3.84 9.40 -2.96
C ALA A 23 -4.08 9.61 -1.47
N ASP A 24 -5.17 10.23 -1.09
CA ASP A 24 -5.56 10.50 0.30
C ASP A 24 -6.68 9.59 0.82
N GLU A 25 -7.06 8.60 0.05
CA GLU A 25 -8.08 7.63 0.47
C GLU A 25 -7.54 6.75 1.59
N LYS A 26 -8.33 6.58 2.64
CA LYS A 26 -7.94 5.71 3.76
C LYS A 26 -7.97 4.27 3.33
N LEU A 27 -6.84 3.58 3.46
CA LEU A 27 -6.69 2.21 3.00
C LEU A 27 -6.95 1.20 4.11
N ILE A 28 -6.35 1.43 5.26
CA ILE A 28 -6.38 0.48 6.37
C ILE A 28 -7.53 0.77 7.33
N SER A 29 -7.65 2.02 7.77
CA SER A 29 -8.69 2.39 8.75
C SER A 29 -10.10 2.26 8.19
N SER A 30 -10.27 2.37 6.88
CA SER A 30 -11.56 2.20 6.22
C SER A 30 -11.93 0.73 5.99
N GLY A 31 -10.98 -0.18 6.19
CA GLY A 31 -11.18 -1.60 5.90
C GLY A 31 -11.02 -1.97 4.43
N LEU A 32 -10.55 -1.05 3.60
CA LEU A 32 -10.35 -1.30 2.18
C LEU A 32 -9.29 -2.38 1.95
N VAL A 33 -8.21 -2.31 2.72
CA VAL A 33 -7.12 -3.28 2.68
C VAL A 33 -7.06 -3.95 4.06
N ASP A 34 -7.25 -5.27 4.09
CA ASP A 34 -7.24 -6.02 5.36
C ASP A 34 -5.80 -6.42 5.75
N SER A 35 -5.65 -7.02 6.93
CA SER A 35 -4.34 -7.38 7.47
C SER A 35 -3.64 -8.44 6.64
N PHE A 36 -4.38 -9.34 6.01
CA PHE A 36 -3.79 -10.37 5.15
C PHE A 36 -3.25 -9.74 3.86
N SER A 37 -4.00 -8.83 3.28
CA SER A 37 -3.59 -8.14 2.06
C SER A 37 -2.41 -7.21 2.29
N LEU A 38 -2.25 -6.69 3.51
CA LEU A 38 -1.10 -5.85 3.87
C LEU A 38 0.22 -6.61 3.75
N VAL A 39 0.24 -7.89 4.07
CA VAL A 39 1.44 -8.72 3.90
C VAL A 39 1.82 -8.78 2.42
N ASP A 40 0.85 -9.02 1.55
CA ASP A 40 1.07 -9.05 0.10
C ASP A 40 1.55 -7.68 -0.41
N LEU A 41 0.98 -6.60 0.10
CA LEU A 41 1.40 -5.24 -0.26
C LEU A 41 2.85 -4.99 0.14
N GLY A 42 3.25 -5.45 1.32
CA GLY A 42 4.63 -5.32 1.78
C GLY A 42 5.60 -6.07 0.87
N LEU A 43 5.23 -7.27 0.43
CA LEU A 43 6.04 -8.04 -0.51
C LEU A 43 6.14 -7.35 -1.86
N PHE A 44 5.04 -6.78 -2.35
CA PHE A 44 5.05 -6.01 -3.60
C PHE A 44 6.00 -4.83 -3.52
N VAL A 45 5.96 -4.09 -2.41
CA VAL A 45 6.84 -2.94 -2.21
C VAL A 45 8.31 -3.37 -2.21
N GLU A 46 8.62 -4.47 -1.53
CA GLU A 46 9.99 -4.99 -1.50
C GLU A 46 10.46 -5.39 -2.89
N ASP A 47 9.64 -6.14 -3.63
CA ASP A 47 9.99 -6.61 -4.97
C ASP A 47 10.10 -5.47 -5.98
N THR A 48 9.25 -4.46 -5.87
CA THR A 48 9.14 -3.40 -6.87
C THR A 48 10.10 -2.25 -6.59
N PHE A 49 10.23 -1.86 -5.33
CA PHE A 49 10.99 -0.67 -4.93
C PHE A 49 12.26 -0.99 -4.15
N GLY A 50 12.48 -2.25 -3.81
CA GLY A 50 13.64 -2.65 -3.03
C GLY A 50 13.62 -2.18 -1.58
N VAL A 51 12.45 -1.85 -1.06
CA VAL A 51 12.27 -1.34 0.31
C VAL A 51 11.50 -2.36 1.13
N ARG A 52 12.05 -2.74 2.28
CA ARG A 52 11.38 -3.66 3.19
C ARG A 52 10.53 -2.90 4.19
N ILE A 53 9.28 -3.32 4.32
CA ILE A 53 8.37 -2.85 5.37
C ILE A 53 8.16 -4.02 6.32
N GLU A 54 8.50 -3.81 7.59
CA GLU A 54 8.37 -4.86 8.60
C GLU A 54 6.90 -5.12 8.93
N ASP A 55 6.60 -6.35 9.35
CA ASP A 55 5.23 -6.73 9.70
C ASP A 55 4.62 -5.81 10.77
N THR A 56 5.42 -5.36 11.72
CA THR A 56 4.97 -4.44 12.76
C THR A 56 4.61 -3.06 12.24
N GLU A 57 4.99 -2.75 11.01
CA GLU A 57 4.70 -1.47 10.35
C GLU A 57 3.49 -1.53 9.43
N LEU A 58 2.89 -2.70 9.27
CA LEU A 58 1.73 -2.90 8.39
C LEU A 58 0.44 -2.56 9.13
N ASN A 59 0.27 -1.28 9.47
CA ASN A 59 -0.88 -0.79 10.22
C ASN A 59 -1.15 0.68 9.89
N ALA A 60 -2.31 1.17 10.30
CA ALA A 60 -2.76 2.53 10.01
C ALA A 60 -1.94 3.61 10.70
N ASP A 61 -1.25 3.28 11.79
CA ASP A 61 -0.38 4.24 12.48
C ASP A 61 0.88 4.54 11.68
N THR A 62 1.31 3.60 10.85
CA THR A 62 2.50 3.75 10.02
C THR A 62 2.14 4.41 8.68
N PHE A 63 1.10 3.92 8.04
CA PHE A 63 0.57 4.53 6.82
C PHE A 63 -0.90 4.14 6.65
N ASP A 64 -1.69 5.02 6.12
CA ASP A 64 -3.12 4.76 5.87
C ASP A 64 -3.56 5.28 4.50
N THR A 65 -2.70 5.98 3.80
CA THR A 65 -2.96 6.51 2.46
C THR A 65 -1.80 6.19 1.53
N LEU A 66 -2.05 6.28 0.22
CA LEU A 66 -0.99 6.10 -0.77
C LEU A 66 0.12 7.15 -0.60
N GLU A 67 -0.25 8.38 -0.26
CA GLU A 67 0.74 9.44 -0.02
C GLU A 67 1.67 9.08 1.12
N GLN A 68 1.11 8.58 2.22
CA GLN A 68 1.89 8.18 3.38
C GLN A 68 2.78 6.98 3.09
N LEU A 69 2.25 6.00 2.36
CA LEU A 69 3.04 4.83 1.96
C LEU A 69 4.18 5.23 1.03
N ALA A 70 3.91 6.08 0.05
CA ALA A 70 4.94 6.56 -0.86
C ALA A 70 6.04 7.32 -0.12
N ALA A 71 5.66 8.16 0.85
CA ALA A 71 6.63 8.90 1.65
C ALA A 71 7.52 7.95 2.47
N LEU A 72 6.92 6.90 3.04
CA LEU A 72 7.66 5.88 3.79
C LEU A 72 8.67 5.17 2.89
N ILE A 73 8.23 4.76 1.71
CA ILE A 73 9.11 4.07 0.74
C ILE A 73 10.27 4.99 0.35
N GLN A 74 9.97 6.23 -0.01
CA GLN A 74 10.99 7.19 -0.43
C GLN A 74 12.01 7.47 0.67
N SER A 75 11.57 7.47 1.93
CA SER A 75 12.46 7.71 3.06
C SER A 75 13.48 6.58 3.27
N ARG A 76 13.22 5.42 2.69
CA ARG A 76 14.07 4.22 2.84
C ARG A 76 14.82 3.84 1.57
N GLN A 77 14.59 4.57 0.51
CA GLN A 77 15.31 4.33 -0.75
C GLN A 77 16.72 4.92 -0.73
#